data_ce7bfba53604fd24f735b8cfd73c03a6
#
_entry.id   ce7bfba53604fd24f735b8cfd73c03a6
#
_cell.length_a   1.000
_cell.length_b   1.000
_cell.length_c   1.000
_cell.angle_alpha   90.00
_cell.angle_beta   90.00
_cell.angle_gamma   90.00
#
_symmetry.space_group_name_H-M   'P 1'
#
loop_
_entity.id
_entity.type
_entity.pdbx_description
1 polymer ?
#
loop_
_entity_poly.entity_id
_entity_poly.type
_entity_poly.pdbx_seq_one_letter_code
_entity_poly.pdbx_strand_id
1 'polypeptide(L)'
;IITGSYPFSASIVRETFESSTDPTGSHLLALKNTLDYYTPLSKHYTFSSSLGDKSQQDVTLISIPSIFYGSEMRKKTLKLDFFISGTLAASCEDLYRNGELIQTSGTAFAQSNGSGSVAGVVLYNEGFVLLTGSWNLTEQSFDFGPATRVGTWKDFAAGANDGLTGADLTTSASFSLAFQGTNYINTITMHADAGLEDLNYSQNPTFVKHGSSLSGSSTKSGYVENSRREIKNTISSSFYKYDADFKRQTFISKIGVYDENKNLIAIANLAKPVKKLEDRDYTFRLKLDI
;
A
#
# COMPACT_ATOMS: atom_id res chain seq x y z
N ILE A 1 6.38 -1.76 3.58
CA ILE A 1 6.42 -0.64 4.56
C ILE A 1 7.62 0.21 4.20
N ILE A 2 7.36 1.49 3.97
CA ILE A 2 8.40 2.49 3.71
C ILE A 2 8.59 3.27 5.01
N THR A 3 9.82 3.38 5.47
CA THR A 3 10.15 4.16 6.68
C THR A 3 11.13 5.25 6.29
N GLY A 4 10.84 6.49 6.67
CA GLY A 4 11.70 7.62 6.38
C GLY A 4 11.57 8.73 7.39
N SER A 5 12.66 9.44 7.57
CA SER A 5 12.70 10.75 8.20
C SER A 5 13.37 11.68 7.20
N TYR A 6 12.64 12.68 6.75
CA TYR A 6 13.08 13.51 5.65
C TYR A 6 13.29 14.94 6.14
N PRO A 7 14.43 15.58 5.82
CA PRO A 7 14.54 17.01 5.95
C PRO A 7 13.59 17.67 4.95
N PHE A 8 13.05 18.81 5.31
CA PHE A 8 12.31 19.63 4.35
C PHE A 8 13.27 20.05 3.24
N SER A 9 13.01 19.53 2.05
CA SER A 9 13.81 19.77 0.85
C SER A 9 12.86 20.07 -0.31
N ALA A 10 13.40 20.25 -1.50
CA ALA A 10 12.62 20.55 -2.71
C ALA A 10 11.44 19.59 -2.99
N SER A 11 11.41 18.42 -2.37
CA SER A 11 10.37 17.43 -2.61
C SER A 11 9.18 17.51 -1.64
N ILE A 12 9.36 18.08 -0.44
CA ILE A 12 8.29 18.29 0.53
C ILE A 12 8.04 19.80 0.57
N VAL A 13 6.82 20.19 0.23
CA VAL A 13 6.44 21.59 0.10
C VAL A 13 5.57 22.00 1.27
N ARG A 14 5.79 23.20 1.75
CA ARG A 14 4.98 23.88 2.74
C ARG A 14 4.30 25.08 2.12
N GLU A 15 3.00 25.19 2.34
CA GLU A 15 2.19 26.35 1.95
C GLU A 15 1.43 26.90 3.15
N THR A 16 1.41 28.22 3.29
CA THR A 16 0.64 28.88 4.37
C THR A 16 -0.49 29.67 3.75
N PHE A 17 -1.69 29.44 4.26
CA PHE A 17 -2.89 30.18 3.90
C PHE A 17 -3.25 31.10 5.06
N GLU A 18 -3.09 32.39 4.86
CA GLU A 18 -3.41 33.40 5.85
C GLU A 18 -4.76 34.05 5.52
N SER A 19 -5.64 34.12 6.49
CA SER A 19 -6.97 34.73 6.30
C SER A 19 -6.92 36.22 5.94
N SER A 20 -5.79 36.86 6.23
CA SER A 20 -5.53 38.26 5.83
C SER A 20 -5.24 38.41 4.34
N THR A 21 -4.63 37.43 3.70
CA THR A 21 -4.24 37.46 2.28
C THR A 21 -5.21 36.72 1.39
N ASP A 22 -5.90 35.70 1.90
CA ASP A 22 -6.97 34.97 1.24
C ASP A 22 -8.22 34.92 2.14
N PRO A 23 -8.95 36.01 2.28
CA PRO A 23 -10.11 36.12 3.19
C PRO A 23 -11.27 35.21 2.81
N THR A 24 -11.26 34.64 1.61
CA THR A 24 -12.26 33.66 1.15
C THR A 24 -11.83 32.21 1.36
N GLY A 25 -10.57 31.97 1.73
CA GLY A 25 -10.00 30.63 1.84
C GLY A 25 -10.07 29.84 0.52
N SER A 26 -10.02 30.56 -0.63
CA SER A 26 -10.32 29.96 -1.94
C SER A 26 -9.37 28.84 -2.31
N HIS A 27 -8.11 28.95 -1.93
CA HIS A 27 -7.10 27.89 -2.15
C HIS A 27 -7.40 26.64 -1.31
N LEU A 28 -7.84 26.84 -0.07
CA LEU A 28 -8.18 25.74 0.83
C LEU A 28 -9.51 25.06 0.47
N LEU A 29 -10.40 25.76 -0.23
CA LEU A 29 -11.67 25.20 -0.72
C LEU A 29 -11.45 24.00 -1.65
N ALA A 30 -10.32 23.93 -2.34
CA ALA A 30 -9.98 22.77 -3.16
C ALA A 30 -9.86 21.48 -2.33
N LEU A 31 -9.45 21.58 -1.06
CA LEU A 31 -9.33 20.45 -0.14
C LEU A 31 -10.62 20.14 0.61
N LYS A 32 -11.67 20.96 0.48
CA LYS A 32 -12.89 20.82 1.26
C LYS A 32 -13.50 19.43 1.14
N ASN A 33 -13.71 18.95 -0.08
CA ASN A 33 -14.32 17.65 -0.30
C ASN A 33 -13.47 16.51 0.25
N THR A 34 -12.14 16.62 0.14
CA THR A 34 -11.20 15.64 0.68
C THR A 34 -11.24 15.64 2.21
N LEU A 35 -11.22 16.80 2.84
CA LEU A 35 -11.35 16.94 4.28
C LEU A 35 -12.69 16.39 4.77
N ASP A 36 -13.79 16.75 4.10
CA ASP A 36 -15.13 16.27 4.45
C ASP A 36 -15.25 14.73 4.33
N TYR A 37 -14.54 14.12 3.38
CA TYR A 37 -14.46 12.66 3.27
C TYR A 37 -13.87 11.99 4.53
N TYR A 38 -12.89 12.62 5.17
CA TYR A 38 -12.26 12.12 6.40
C TYR A 38 -13.03 12.46 7.68
N THR A 39 -14.09 13.26 7.62
CA THR A 39 -14.89 13.66 8.79
C THR A 39 -15.37 12.51 9.69
N PRO A 40 -15.68 11.28 9.17
CA PRO A 40 -16.03 10.17 10.04
C PRO A 40 -14.91 9.72 10.99
N LEU A 41 -13.66 10.03 10.69
CA LEU A 41 -12.51 9.71 11.54
C LEU A 41 -12.37 10.72 12.70
N SER A 42 -12.63 11.99 12.43
CA SER A 42 -12.57 13.07 13.43
C SER A 42 -13.31 14.32 12.95
N LYS A 43 -13.91 15.05 13.92
CA LYS A 43 -14.53 16.34 13.67
C LYS A 43 -13.52 17.43 13.28
N HIS A 44 -12.24 17.24 13.56
CA HIS A 44 -11.17 18.17 13.18
C HIS A 44 -10.93 18.21 11.65
N TYR A 45 -11.43 17.24 10.91
CA TYR A 45 -11.41 17.28 9.44
C TYR A 45 -12.48 18.20 8.86
N THR A 46 -13.62 18.34 9.52
CA THR A 46 -14.73 19.17 9.03
C THR A 46 -14.23 20.56 8.66
N PHE A 47 -14.56 21.00 7.46
CA PHE A 47 -14.07 22.26 6.91
C PHE A 47 -14.55 23.48 7.75
N SER A 48 -15.83 23.49 8.11
CA SER A 48 -16.42 24.50 9.01
C SER A 48 -17.24 23.81 10.09
N SER A 49 -16.91 24.05 11.36
CA SER A 49 -17.56 23.42 12.51
C SER A 49 -17.43 24.30 13.76
N SER A 50 -17.99 23.82 14.88
CA SER A 50 -17.79 24.46 16.20
C SER A 50 -16.33 24.47 16.67
N LEU A 51 -15.45 23.66 16.04
CA LEU A 51 -14.01 23.62 16.34
C LEU A 51 -13.21 24.64 15.53
N GLY A 52 -13.85 25.34 14.62
CA GLY A 52 -13.29 26.39 13.79
C GLY A 52 -13.74 26.30 12.34
N ASP A 53 -13.48 27.37 11.61
CA ASP A 53 -13.72 27.50 10.18
C ASP A 53 -12.38 27.66 9.48
N LYS A 54 -11.99 26.64 8.71
CA LYS A 54 -10.71 26.63 7.99
C LYS A 54 -10.61 27.70 6.91
N SER A 55 -11.74 28.20 6.41
CA SER A 55 -11.76 29.32 5.49
C SER A 55 -11.41 30.68 6.14
N GLN A 56 -11.54 30.75 7.47
CA GLN A 56 -11.28 31.97 8.24
C GLN A 56 -10.05 31.85 9.16
N GLN A 57 -9.45 30.66 9.21
CA GLN A 57 -8.27 30.41 10.03
C GLN A 57 -7.01 30.45 9.18
N ASP A 58 -5.93 30.91 9.77
CA ASP A 58 -4.61 30.67 9.18
C ASP A 58 -4.26 29.20 9.34
N VAL A 59 -3.86 28.58 8.26
CA VAL A 59 -3.49 27.16 8.23
C VAL A 59 -2.21 26.93 7.44
N THR A 60 -1.49 25.88 7.79
CA THR A 60 -0.31 25.47 7.07
C THR A 60 -0.52 24.08 6.50
N LEU A 61 -0.32 23.94 5.21
CA LEU A 61 -0.40 22.69 4.48
C LEU A 61 1.03 22.21 4.17
N ILE A 62 1.33 20.98 4.55
CA ILE A 62 2.56 20.28 4.17
C ILE A 62 2.18 19.20 3.17
N SER A 63 2.76 19.26 1.98
CA SER A 63 2.53 18.31 0.89
C SER A 63 3.71 17.35 0.79
N ILE A 64 3.44 16.07 0.95
CA ILE A 64 4.43 14.99 0.88
C ILE A 64 4.12 14.16 -0.37
N PRO A 65 5.04 14.11 -1.35
CA PRO A 65 4.84 13.31 -2.56
C PRO A 65 4.70 11.81 -2.27
N SER A 66 3.86 11.14 -3.04
CA SER A 66 3.57 9.70 -2.90
C SER A 66 4.81 8.80 -3.05
N ILE A 67 5.85 9.28 -3.71
CA ILE A 67 7.13 8.57 -3.83
C ILE A 67 7.74 8.23 -2.46
N PHE A 68 7.42 9.01 -1.41
CA PHE A 68 7.95 8.80 -0.07
C PHE A 68 7.09 7.87 0.79
N TYR A 69 5.82 7.66 0.46
CA TYR A 69 4.92 6.84 1.28
C TYR A 69 4.20 5.72 0.51
N GLY A 70 4.27 5.70 -0.82
CA GLY A 70 3.62 4.69 -1.66
C GLY A 70 2.13 4.94 -1.84
N SER A 71 1.30 3.97 -1.46
CA SER A 71 -0.16 4.06 -1.62
C SER A 71 -0.83 4.89 -0.54
N GLU A 72 -0.33 4.84 0.69
CA GLU A 72 -0.82 5.65 1.81
C GLU A 72 0.24 5.84 2.90
N MET A 73 0.13 6.91 3.67
CA MET A 73 0.87 7.04 4.92
C MET A 73 0.30 6.09 5.97
N ARG A 74 1.17 5.35 6.64
CA ARG A 74 0.75 4.40 7.66
C ARG A 74 0.23 5.13 8.89
N LYS A 75 -0.99 4.80 9.30
CA LYS A 75 -1.63 5.36 10.49
C LYS A 75 -0.79 5.14 11.75
N LYS A 76 -0.77 6.12 12.64
CA LYS A 76 0.00 6.14 13.91
C LYS A 76 1.53 6.24 13.71
N THR A 77 2.02 6.60 12.56
CA THR A 77 3.48 6.67 12.35
C THR A 77 3.98 8.07 12.06
N LEU A 78 3.06 9.00 11.76
CA LEU A 78 3.42 10.38 11.55
C LEU A 78 3.75 11.05 12.87
N LYS A 79 4.93 11.65 12.91
CA LYS A 79 5.46 12.44 14.02
C LYS A 79 6.09 13.71 13.49
N LEU A 80 5.77 14.82 14.13
CA LEU A 80 6.37 16.12 13.89
C LEU A 80 7.06 16.59 15.15
N ASP A 81 8.34 16.92 15.06
CA ASP A 81 9.12 17.49 16.15
C ASP A 81 9.58 18.91 15.79
N PHE A 82 9.27 19.87 16.64
CA PHE A 82 9.64 21.25 16.50
C PHE A 82 10.74 21.60 17.51
N PHE A 83 11.89 22.03 17.04
CA PHE A 83 13.03 22.38 17.86
C PHE A 83 13.28 23.88 17.81
N ILE A 84 13.64 24.46 18.94
CA ILE A 84 14.02 25.86 19.05
C ILE A 84 15.37 25.92 19.75
N SER A 85 16.33 26.58 19.13
CA SER A 85 17.72 26.64 19.62
C SER A 85 18.30 25.25 19.96
N GLY A 86 17.97 24.24 19.14
CA GLY A 86 18.41 22.87 19.34
C GLY A 86 17.68 22.09 20.44
N THR A 87 16.74 22.72 21.15
CA THR A 87 15.93 22.07 22.19
C THR A 87 14.55 21.74 21.64
N LEU A 88 14.04 20.53 21.92
CA LEU A 88 12.69 20.13 21.53
C LEU A 88 11.65 21.03 22.23
N ALA A 89 10.96 21.85 21.44
CA ALA A 89 9.90 22.72 21.93
C ALA A 89 8.58 21.97 22.07
N ALA A 90 8.22 21.21 21.04
CA ALA A 90 7.00 20.42 21.03
C ALA A 90 7.09 19.26 20.04
N SER A 91 6.34 18.20 20.32
CA SER A 91 6.10 17.08 19.41
C SER A 91 4.61 16.87 19.24
N CYS A 92 4.17 16.51 18.04
CA CYS A 92 2.84 16.00 17.82
C CYS A 92 2.86 14.69 17.03
N GLU A 93 1.90 13.82 17.32
CA GLU A 93 1.82 12.48 16.76
C GLU A 93 0.37 12.08 16.48
N ASP A 94 0.17 11.22 15.49
CA ASP A 94 -1.11 10.53 15.24
C ASP A 94 -1.29 9.38 16.25
N LEU A 95 -1.75 9.68 17.47
CA LEU A 95 -1.85 8.69 18.54
C LEU A 95 -2.98 7.68 18.34
N TYR A 96 -4.13 8.14 17.86
CA TYR A 96 -5.36 7.35 17.82
C TYR A 96 -5.66 6.72 16.47
N ARG A 97 -4.77 6.87 15.50
CA ARG A 97 -4.94 6.34 14.12
C ARG A 97 -6.15 6.93 13.39
N ASN A 98 -6.62 8.05 13.85
CA ASN A 98 -7.74 8.78 13.27
C ASN A 98 -7.29 10.03 12.49
N GLY A 99 -5.96 10.24 12.41
CA GLY A 99 -5.35 11.34 11.68
C GLY A 99 -5.28 12.65 12.45
N GLU A 100 -5.72 12.69 13.70
CA GLU A 100 -5.48 13.82 14.58
C GLU A 100 -4.02 13.85 15.02
N LEU A 101 -3.34 14.94 14.75
CA LEU A 101 -2.01 15.20 15.27
C LEU A 101 -2.11 15.83 16.65
N ILE A 102 -1.89 15.02 17.67
CA ILE A 102 -2.02 15.43 19.06
C ILE A 102 -0.64 15.81 19.60
N GLN A 103 -0.56 16.98 20.22
CA GLN A 103 0.67 17.38 20.89
C GLN A 103 0.96 16.47 22.07
N THR A 104 2.11 15.77 22.03
CA THR A 104 2.51 14.78 23.04
C THR A 104 3.55 15.32 24.01
N SER A 105 4.33 16.30 23.60
CA SER A 105 5.32 16.95 24.44
C SER A 105 5.41 18.44 24.14
N GLY A 106 5.86 19.20 25.11
CA GLY A 106 6.10 20.63 25.04
C GLY A 106 6.43 21.13 26.42
N THR A 107 7.54 21.82 26.58
CA THR A 107 8.13 21.99 27.91
C THR A 107 7.65 23.23 28.66
N ALA A 108 7.47 24.35 28.00
CA ALA A 108 7.43 25.60 28.73
C ALA A 108 6.03 26.10 28.99
N PHE A 109 5.08 25.63 28.26
CA PHE A 109 3.75 26.22 28.22
C PHE A 109 2.66 25.21 28.51
N ALA A 110 2.91 24.35 29.49
CA ALA A 110 1.87 23.52 30.08
C ALA A 110 0.61 24.33 30.46
N GLN A 111 0.75 25.63 30.62
CA GLN A 111 -0.36 26.52 30.84
C GLN A 111 -1.10 26.95 29.56
N SER A 112 -0.51 26.81 28.44
CA SER A 112 -1.10 27.15 27.16
C SER A 112 -1.70 25.92 26.45
N ASN A 113 -2.34 25.05 27.16
CA ASN A 113 -3.24 24.00 26.63
C ASN A 113 -2.70 23.15 25.44
N GLY A 114 -1.40 23.16 25.14
CA GLY A 114 -0.85 22.50 23.97
C GLY A 114 -0.87 20.98 24.10
N SER A 115 -0.41 20.45 25.24
CA SER A 115 -0.33 18.99 25.40
C SER A 115 -1.73 18.36 25.44
N GLY A 116 -1.95 17.38 24.60
CA GLY A 116 -3.26 16.76 24.40
C GLY A 116 -4.18 17.48 23.42
N SER A 117 -3.79 18.68 22.93
CA SER A 117 -4.56 19.42 21.92
C SER A 117 -4.21 18.95 20.52
N VAL A 118 -5.18 19.04 19.60
CA VAL A 118 -5.01 18.66 18.20
C VAL A 118 -4.35 19.80 17.44
N ALA A 119 -3.10 19.60 17.01
CA ALA A 119 -2.30 20.56 16.26
C ALA A 119 -2.69 20.63 14.79
N GLY A 120 -3.26 19.56 14.26
CA GLY A 120 -3.65 19.45 12.86
C GLY A 120 -4.19 18.08 12.51
N VAL A 121 -4.33 17.81 11.22
CA VAL A 121 -4.86 16.55 10.70
C VAL A 121 -4.02 16.03 9.53
N VAL A 122 -4.05 14.72 9.32
CA VAL A 122 -3.34 14.01 8.27
C VAL A 122 -4.30 13.43 7.27
N LEU A 123 -4.10 13.70 5.99
CA LEU A 123 -4.78 13.04 4.89
C LEU A 123 -3.86 11.92 4.36
N TYR A 124 -4.10 10.69 4.80
CA TYR A 124 -3.17 9.58 4.63
C TYR A 124 -2.93 9.18 3.18
N ASN A 125 -3.99 9.19 2.35
CA ASN A 125 -3.91 8.77 0.96
C ASN A 125 -3.30 9.84 0.07
N GLU A 126 -3.54 11.11 0.41
CA GLU A 126 -3.12 12.26 -0.37
C GLU A 126 -1.73 12.78 0.01
N GLY A 127 -1.23 12.34 1.17
CA GLY A 127 0.08 12.78 1.64
C GLY A 127 0.09 14.21 2.18
N PHE A 128 -1.07 14.71 2.65
CA PHE A 128 -1.16 16.06 3.19
C PHE A 128 -1.21 16.07 4.71
N VAL A 129 -0.52 17.04 5.28
CA VAL A 129 -0.61 17.39 6.70
C VAL A 129 -1.11 18.82 6.80
N LEU A 130 -2.28 19.01 7.41
CA LEU A 130 -2.89 20.33 7.62
C LEU A 130 -2.73 20.72 9.08
N LEU A 131 -1.95 21.76 9.34
CA LEU A 131 -1.70 22.28 10.68
C LEU A 131 -2.55 23.54 10.96
N THR A 132 -3.28 23.51 12.06
CA THR A 132 -4.19 24.57 12.50
C THR A 132 -3.89 25.07 13.91
N GLY A 133 -2.96 24.40 14.63
CA GLY A 133 -2.61 24.73 16.00
C GLY A 133 -2.01 26.13 16.13
N SER A 134 -2.68 27.04 16.83
CA SER A 134 -2.34 28.44 16.96
C SER A 134 -1.83 28.85 18.36
N TRP A 135 -1.69 27.91 19.27
CA TRP A 135 -1.13 28.20 20.59
C TRP A 135 0.39 28.30 20.57
N ASN A 136 0.93 29.07 21.51
CA ASN A 136 2.35 29.31 21.61
C ASN A 136 3.12 28.04 22.02
N LEU A 137 4.20 27.73 21.30
CA LEU A 137 5.10 26.61 21.60
C LEU A 137 6.35 27.05 22.37
N THR A 138 6.55 28.35 22.51
CA THR A 138 7.69 28.98 23.16
C THR A 138 7.32 30.37 23.72
N GLU A 139 8.12 30.94 24.62
CA GLU A 139 7.97 32.34 25.04
C GLU A 139 8.68 33.32 24.11
N GLN A 140 9.64 32.81 23.38
CA GLN A 140 10.50 33.67 22.54
C GLN A 140 9.87 33.91 21.18
N SER A 141 10.01 35.14 20.72
CA SER A 141 9.62 35.49 19.36
C SER A 141 10.78 35.21 18.39
N PHE A 142 10.44 34.66 17.24
CA PHE A 142 11.36 34.35 16.15
C PHE A 142 10.86 35.00 14.88
N ASP A 143 11.79 35.25 13.99
CA ASP A 143 11.48 35.65 12.62
C ASP A 143 11.15 34.39 11.81
N PHE A 144 9.90 34.31 11.36
CA PHE A 144 9.39 33.22 10.51
C PHE A 144 9.13 33.66 9.07
N GLY A 145 9.72 34.75 8.64
CA GLY A 145 9.58 35.32 7.30
C GLY A 145 8.85 36.65 7.34
N PRO A 146 7.53 36.71 7.04
CA PRO A 146 6.86 37.99 6.94
C PRO A 146 6.67 38.73 8.29
N ALA A 147 6.83 38.02 9.42
CA ALA A 147 6.66 38.62 10.73
C ALA A 147 7.45 37.89 11.82
N THR A 148 7.94 38.69 12.78
CA THR A 148 8.49 38.20 14.04
C THR A 148 7.34 37.88 14.99
N ARG A 149 7.21 36.61 15.39
CA ARG A 149 6.13 36.16 16.31
C ARG A 149 6.58 34.98 17.15
N VAL A 150 5.80 34.67 18.15
CA VAL A 150 5.99 33.47 18.96
C VAL A 150 5.63 32.25 18.11
N GLY A 151 6.48 31.23 18.14
CA GLY A 151 6.30 30.02 17.35
C GLY A 151 5.04 29.23 17.73
N THR A 152 4.29 28.83 16.74
CA THR A 152 3.08 28.00 16.82
C THR A 152 3.20 26.81 15.87
N TRP A 153 2.26 25.85 15.89
CA TRP A 153 2.27 24.76 14.93
C TRP A 153 2.10 25.22 13.47
N LYS A 154 1.48 26.35 13.23
CA LYS A 154 1.38 26.95 11.90
C LYS A 154 2.75 27.37 11.35
N ASP A 155 3.71 27.64 12.21
CA ASP A 155 5.05 28.02 11.83
C ASP A 155 5.97 26.81 11.60
N PHE A 156 5.46 25.59 11.78
CA PHE A 156 6.23 24.39 11.52
C PHE A 156 6.76 24.40 10.08
N ALA A 157 8.04 24.12 9.93
CA ALA A 157 8.76 24.12 8.65
C ALA A 157 8.86 25.49 7.94
N ALA A 158 8.59 26.60 8.61
CA ALA A 158 8.81 27.92 8.05
C ALA A 158 10.27 28.09 7.62
N GLY A 159 10.47 28.59 6.42
CA GLY A 159 11.80 28.74 5.82
C GLY A 159 12.40 27.49 5.22
N ALA A 160 11.67 26.35 5.26
CA ALA A 160 12.15 25.06 4.74
C ALA A 160 11.64 24.78 3.37
N ASN A 161 11.66 25.41 2.38
CA ASN A 161 11.10 25.12 1.04
C ASN A 161 9.63 25.56 0.83
N ASP A 162 9.32 26.72 1.35
CA ASP A 162 8.02 27.36 1.21
C ASP A 162 8.01 28.45 0.12
N GLY A 163 9.04 28.45 -0.73
CA GLY A 163 9.20 29.47 -1.77
C GLY A 163 9.69 30.83 -1.27
N LEU A 164 9.91 30.98 0.03
CA LEU A 164 10.54 32.16 0.60
C LEU A 164 12.04 32.06 0.36
N THR A 165 12.54 32.90 -0.53
CA THR A 165 13.97 33.07 -0.74
C THR A 165 14.40 34.28 0.05
N GLY A 166 15.26 34.10 1.04
CA GLY A 166 15.77 35.27 1.66
C GLY A 166 16.85 35.05 2.71
N ALA A 167 17.77 35.99 2.71
CA ALA A 167 18.72 36.17 3.78
C ALA A 167 18.07 36.49 5.15
N ASP A 168 16.76 36.60 5.17
CA ASP A 168 15.97 37.07 6.30
C ASP A 168 15.40 35.95 7.19
N LEU A 169 15.62 34.70 6.80
CA LEU A 169 15.14 33.54 7.57
C LEU A 169 16.21 33.05 8.55
N THR A 170 16.60 33.91 9.47
CA THR A 170 17.51 33.56 10.58
C THR A 170 16.71 32.94 11.72
N THR A 171 16.00 31.85 11.48
CA THR A 171 15.31 31.19 12.57
C THR A 171 16.26 30.21 13.26
N SER A 172 16.32 30.28 14.58
CA SER A 172 16.93 29.23 15.40
C SER A 172 16.02 28.00 15.52
N ALA A 173 15.02 27.89 14.67
CA ALA A 173 14.08 26.80 14.65
C ALA A 173 14.52 25.71 13.67
N SER A 174 14.36 24.47 14.07
CA SER A 174 14.53 23.31 13.20
C SER A 174 13.36 22.33 13.37
N PHE A 175 13.14 21.51 12.37
CA PHE A 175 11.93 20.69 12.23
C PHE A 175 12.31 19.29 11.81
N SER A 176 11.60 18.30 12.37
CA SER A 176 11.72 16.91 11.94
C SER A 176 10.32 16.35 11.62
N LEU A 177 10.24 15.67 10.51
CA LEU A 177 9.05 14.98 10.03
C LEU A 177 9.40 13.50 9.84
N ALA A 178 8.73 12.61 10.55
CA ALA A 178 8.94 11.17 10.44
C ALA A 178 7.61 10.46 10.19
N PHE A 179 7.61 9.50 9.26
CA PHE A 179 6.44 8.68 8.94
C PHE A 179 6.84 7.35 8.32
N GLN A 180 5.90 6.45 8.21
CA GLN A 180 6.04 5.22 7.44
C GLN A 180 5.01 5.20 6.33
N GLY A 181 5.39 4.66 5.18
CA GLY A 181 4.49 4.43 4.07
C GLY A 181 4.03 2.97 3.97
N THR A 182 2.93 2.75 3.30
CA THR A 182 2.39 1.44 2.96
C THR A 182 2.13 1.39 1.46
N ASN A 183 2.60 0.34 0.81
CA ASN A 183 2.28 0.09 -0.57
C ASN A 183 1.34 -1.10 -0.69
N TYR A 184 0.23 -0.92 -1.39
CA TYR A 184 -0.73 -1.97 -1.70
C TYR A 184 -0.45 -2.49 -3.10
N ILE A 185 -0.34 -3.79 -3.21
CA ILE A 185 -0.22 -4.50 -4.48
C ILE A 185 -1.51 -5.29 -4.66
N ASN A 186 -2.22 -5.00 -5.74
CA ASN A 186 -3.41 -5.74 -6.08
C ASN A 186 -3.03 -7.17 -6.46
N THR A 187 -3.73 -8.15 -5.93
CA THR A 187 -3.47 -9.56 -6.19
C THR A 187 -4.76 -10.23 -6.68
N ILE A 188 -4.70 -10.81 -7.86
CA ILE A 188 -5.76 -11.70 -8.35
C ILE A 188 -5.50 -13.10 -7.82
N THR A 189 -6.51 -13.68 -7.18
CA THR A 189 -6.49 -15.09 -6.76
C THR A 189 -7.42 -15.89 -7.67
N MET A 190 -6.87 -16.90 -8.31
CA MET A 190 -7.60 -17.81 -9.18
C MET A 190 -7.49 -19.22 -8.63
N HIS A 191 -8.51 -20.04 -8.88
CA HIS A 191 -8.52 -21.45 -8.54
C HIS A 191 -8.62 -22.27 -9.83
N ALA A 192 -7.78 -23.28 -9.96
CA ALA A 192 -7.82 -24.23 -11.04
C ALA A 192 -8.04 -25.63 -10.44
N ASP A 193 -9.15 -26.25 -10.80
CA ASP A 193 -9.53 -27.54 -10.28
C ASP A 193 -9.17 -28.67 -11.23
N ALA A 194 -8.68 -29.76 -10.69
CA ALA A 194 -8.50 -31.04 -11.37
C ALA A 194 -9.36 -32.06 -10.65
N GLY A 195 -10.58 -32.26 -11.16
CA GLY A 195 -11.61 -33.10 -10.54
C GLY A 195 -11.25 -34.57 -10.44
N LEU A 196 -12.09 -35.34 -9.77
CA LEU A 196 -12.02 -36.79 -9.79
C LEU A 196 -12.14 -37.28 -11.24
N GLU A 197 -11.39 -38.29 -11.60
CA GLU A 197 -11.35 -38.89 -12.93
C GLU A 197 -10.77 -37.99 -14.05
N ASP A 198 -10.55 -36.72 -13.79
CA ASP A 198 -9.91 -35.81 -14.72
C ASP A 198 -8.37 -35.96 -14.70
N LEU A 199 -7.74 -35.70 -15.84
CA LEU A 199 -6.26 -35.67 -15.98
C LEU A 199 -5.56 -36.88 -15.37
N ASN A 200 -6.17 -38.05 -15.45
CA ASN A 200 -5.63 -39.28 -14.86
C ASN A 200 -4.85 -40.16 -15.88
N TYR A 201 -4.80 -39.76 -17.14
CA TYR A 201 -4.03 -40.44 -18.19
C TYR A 201 -3.45 -39.44 -19.20
N SER A 202 -2.48 -39.91 -19.96
CA SER A 202 -1.87 -39.13 -21.05
C SER A 202 -2.20 -39.75 -22.38
N GLN A 203 -2.51 -38.91 -23.36
CA GLN A 203 -2.66 -39.34 -24.79
C GLN A 203 -1.34 -39.59 -25.47
N ASN A 204 -0.22 -39.45 -24.78
CA ASN A 204 1.10 -39.75 -25.34
C ASN A 204 1.15 -41.24 -25.73
N PRO A 205 1.50 -41.59 -26.97
CA PRO A 205 1.58 -42.98 -27.43
C PRO A 205 2.49 -43.86 -26.55
N THR A 206 3.46 -43.31 -25.86
CA THR A 206 4.34 -44.06 -24.95
C THR A 206 3.62 -44.61 -23.73
N PHE A 207 2.45 -44.12 -23.39
CA PHE A 207 1.61 -44.65 -22.32
C PHE A 207 0.68 -45.77 -22.78
N VAL A 208 0.58 -45.98 -24.09
CA VAL A 208 -0.31 -47.01 -24.65
C VAL A 208 0.45 -48.32 -24.74
N LYS A 209 -0.16 -49.39 -24.28
CA LYS A 209 0.42 -50.74 -24.34
C LYS A 209 0.74 -51.12 -25.78
N HIS A 210 2.03 -51.20 -26.10
CA HIS A 210 2.45 -51.78 -27.37
C HIS A 210 2.19 -53.28 -27.38
N GLY A 211 1.54 -53.78 -28.40
CA GLY A 211 1.41 -55.22 -28.64
C GLY A 211 0.02 -55.81 -28.47
N SER A 212 -1.02 -55.03 -28.19
CA SER A 212 -2.37 -55.51 -28.56
C SER A 212 -2.44 -55.56 -30.07
N SER A 213 -2.35 -56.75 -30.62
CA SER A 213 -2.52 -57.00 -32.06
C SER A 213 -3.76 -56.24 -32.56
N LEU A 214 -3.57 -55.35 -33.49
CA LEU A 214 -4.65 -54.83 -34.30
C LEU A 214 -5.12 -56.01 -35.19
N SER A 215 -5.91 -56.91 -34.63
CA SER A 215 -6.70 -57.83 -35.40
C SER A 215 -7.91 -57.04 -35.91
N GLY A 216 -7.70 -56.14 -36.78
CA GLY A 216 -8.72 -55.42 -37.49
C GLY A 216 -8.43 -55.59 -38.96
N SER A 217 -9.35 -56.23 -39.65
CA SER A 217 -9.45 -56.21 -41.09
C SER A 217 -9.33 -54.76 -41.56
N SER A 218 -8.23 -54.48 -42.21
CA SER A 218 -7.80 -53.15 -42.58
C SER A 218 -8.48 -52.68 -43.86
N THR A 219 -9.58 -52.02 -43.74
CA THR A 219 -10.11 -51.24 -44.86
C THR A 219 -10.46 -49.81 -44.50
N LYS A 220 -10.08 -49.37 -43.32
CA LYS A 220 -10.22 -47.94 -42.92
C LYS A 220 -8.89 -47.42 -42.43
N SER A 221 -8.25 -46.62 -43.22
CA SER A 221 -7.09 -45.81 -42.85
C SER A 221 -7.53 -44.64 -41.97
N GLY A 222 -7.80 -44.92 -40.73
CA GLY A 222 -8.15 -43.93 -39.71
C GLY A 222 -7.73 -44.45 -38.34
N TYR A 223 -7.09 -43.62 -37.57
CA TYR A 223 -6.82 -43.91 -36.16
C TYR A 223 -8.16 -43.99 -35.42
N VAL A 224 -8.52 -45.18 -34.93
CA VAL A 224 -9.69 -45.37 -34.09
C VAL A 224 -9.20 -45.56 -32.69
N GLU A 225 -9.49 -44.58 -31.86
CA GLU A 225 -9.22 -44.66 -30.43
C GLU A 225 -10.09 -45.75 -29.79
N ASN A 226 -9.44 -46.75 -29.20
CA ASN A 226 -10.15 -47.81 -28.52
C ASN A 226 -10.25 -47.48 -27.06
N SER A 227 -11.44 -47.10 -26.58
CA SER A 227 -11.71 -46.74 -25.19
C SER A 227 -11.43 -47.85 -24.15
N ARG A 228 -11.23 -49.10 -24.63
CA ARG A 228 -10.87 -50.24 -23.78
C ARG A 228 -9.36 -50.55 -23.76
N ARG A 229 -8.51 -49.69 -24.37
CA ARG A 229 -7.07 -49.87 -24.27
C ARG A 229 -6.58 -49.58 -22.87
N GLU A 230 -5.99 -50.58 -22.26
CA GLU A 230 -5.23 -50.39 -21.03
C GLU A 230 -3.98 -49.53 -21.29
N ILE A 231 -3.84 -48.48 -20.53
CA ILE A 231 -2.61 -47.70 -20.53
C ILE A 231 -1.61 -48.42 -19.63
N LYS A 232 -0.47 -48.83 -20.18
CA LYS A 232 0.56 -49.53 -19.43
C LYS A 232 1.86 -48.73 -19.46
N ASN A 233 2.50 -48.61 -18.30
CA ASN A 233 3.86 -48.13 -18.25
C ASN A 233 4.78 -49.18 -18.91
N THR A 234 5.42 -48.80 -19.99
CA THR A 234 6.31 -49.69 -20.81
C THR A 234 7.75 -49.67 -20.32
N ILE A 235 8.07 -48.92 -19.26
CA ILE A 235 9.42 -48.87 -18.70
C ILE A 235 9.67 -50.18 -17.92
N SER A 236 10.63 -50.97 -18.40
CA SER A 236 11.14 -52.12 -17.65
C SER A 236 12.28 -51.69 -16.71
N SER A 237 12.33 -52.28 -15.57
CA SER A 237 13.40 -52.00 -14.59
C SER A 237 13.96 -53.36 -14.07
N SER A 238 15.25 -53.36 -13.84
CA SER A 238 15.92 -54.51 -13.21
C SER A 238 15.74 -54.53 -11.67
N PHE A 239 15.10 -53.53 -11.11
CA PHE A 239 14.87 -53.47 -9.66
C PHE A 239 13.68 -54.34 -9.27
N TYR A 240 13.85 -55.10 -8.20
CA TYR A 240 12.80 -55.93 -7.60
C TYR A 240 11.61 -55.05 -7.14
N LYS A 241 10.38 -55.49 -7.44
CA LYS A 241 9.13 -54.79 -7.10
C LYS A 241 8.79 -53.51 -7.91
N TYR A 242 9.33 -53.31 -9.07
CA TYR A 242 8.84 -52.25 -9.90
C TYR A 242 7.47 -52.56 -10.56
N ASP A 243 7.06 -53.84 -10.60
CA ASP A 243 5.76 -54.35 -11.05
C ASP A 243 4.65 -54.05 -10.03
N ALA A 244 4.58 -52.78 -9.54
CA ALA A 244 3.42 -52.35 -8.83
C ALA A 244 2.22 -52.32 -9.77
N ASP A 245 1.01 -52.65 -9.25
CA ASP A 245 -0.23 -52.58 -10.01
C ASP A 245 -0.31 -51.28 -10.77
N PHE A 246 -0.63 -51.37 -12.07
CA PHE A 246 -0.77 -50.18 -12.89
C PHE A 246 -1.93 -49.37 -12.37
N LYS A 247 -1.65 -48.12 -11.98
CA LYS A 247 -2.67 -47.12 -11.64
C LYS A 247 -2.66 -46.02 -12.68
N ARG A 248 -3.83 -45.63 -13.13
CA ARG A 248 -3.95 -44.42 -13.97
C ARG A 248 -3.47 -43.23 -13.17
N GLN A 249 -2.41 -42.63 -13.66
CA GLN A 249 -1.77 -41.49 -13.00
C GLN A 249 -1.17 -40.55 -14.01
N THR A 250 -1.18 -39.28 -13.69
CA THR A 250 -0.44 -38.26 -14.42
C THR A 250 0.26 -37.33 -13.44
N PHE A 251 1.10 -36.46 -13.96
CA PHE A 251 1.79 -35.47 -13.16
C PHE A 251 1.50 -34.09 -13.71
N ILE A 252 0.85 -33.27 -12.91
CA ILE A 252 0.56 -31.87 -13.25
C ILE A 252 1.78 -31.05 -12.87
N SER A 253 2.43 -30.43 -13.85
CA SER A 253 3.62 -29.59 -13.67
C SER A 253 3.41 -28.14 -13.98
N LYS A 254 2.37 -27.82 -14.78
CA LYS A 254 2.09 -26.47 -15.25
C LYS A 254 0.59 -26.22 -15.29
N ILE A 255 0.20 -24.97 -15.05
CA ILE A 255 -1.17 -24.51 -15.16
C ILE A 255 -1.16 -23.30 -16.08
N GLY A 256 -1.91 -23.36 -17.18
CA GLY A 256 -2.09 -22.25 -18.11
C GLY A 256 -3.30 -21.42 -17.71
N VAL A 257 -3.15 -20.11 -17.74
CA VAL A 257 -4.25 -19.15 -17.57
C VAL A 257 -4.56 -18.55 -18.93
N TYR A 258 -5.83 -18.65 -19.33
CA TYR A 258 -6.30 -18.20 -20.63
C TYR A 258 -7.37 -17.13 -20.46
N ASP A 259 -7.47 -16.22 -21.44
CA ASP A 259 -8.58 -15.28 -21.55
C ASP A 259 -9.82 -15.94 -22.17
N GLU A 260 -10.90 -15.17 -22.29
CA GLU A 260 -12.15 -15.62 -22.92
C GLU A 260 -11.97 -16.03 -24.38
N ASN A 261 -10.99 -15.45 -25.07
CA ASN A 261 -10.65 -15.74 -26.46
C ASN A 261 -9.66 -16.91 -26.61
N LYS A 262 -9.34 -17.60 -25.51
CA LYS A 262 -8.37 -18.70 -25.42
C LYS A 262 -6.93 -18.30 -25.72
N ASN A 263 -6.57 -17.03 -25.56
CA ASN A 263 -5.19 -16.61 -25.60
C ASN A 263 -4.52 -16.91 -24.23
N LEU A 264 -3.31 -17.44 -24.30
CA LEU A 264 -2.54 -17.74 -23.09
C LEU A 264 -2.02 -16.45 -22.48
N ILE A 265 -2.49 -16.11 -21.26
CA ILE A 265 -2.09 -14.91 -20.51
C ILE A 265 -0.88 -15.20 -19.62
N ALA A 266 -0.91 -16.33 -18.92
CA ALA A 266 0.12 -16.68 -17.96
C ALA A 266 0.29 -18.20 -17.83
N ILE A 267 1.47 -18.61 -17.38
CA ILE A 267 1.78 -20.00 -17.04
C ILE A 267 2.35 -20.05 -15.63
N ALA A 268 1.68 -20.80 -14.76
CA ALA A 268 2.20 -21.10 -13.43
C ALA A 268 2.93 -22.45 -13.47
N ASN A 269 4.21 -22.46 -13.12
CA ASN A 269 4.99 -23.68 -12.97
C ASN A 269 4.94 -24.14 -11.52
N LEU A 270 4.67 -25.43 -11.30
CA LEU A 270 4.75 -26.03 -9.98
C LEU A 270 6.21 -26.36 -9.66
N ALA A 271 6.66 -26.06 -8.43
CA ALA A 271 8.01 -26.35 -7.97
C ALA A 271 8.34 -27.87 -8.04
N LYS A 272 7.33 -28.69 -7.78
CA LYS A 272 7.37 -30.14 -7.96
C LYS A 272 6.09 -30.57 -8.67
N PRO A 273 6.17 -31.45 -9.68
CA PRO A 273 4.99 -32.01 -10.30
C PRO A 273 4.11 -32.72 -9.26
N VAL A 274 2.82 -32.46 -9.30
CA VAL A 274 1.83 -33.09 -8.42
C VAL A 274 1.27 -34.34 -9.10
N LYS A 275 1.36 -35.47 -8.42
CA LYS A 275 0.81 -36.73 -8.89
C LYS A 275 -0.70 -36.71 -8.79
N LYS A 276 -1.40 -36.82 -9.92
CA LYS A 276 -2.86 -36.93 -10.00
C LYS A 276 -3.24 -38.39 -10.23
N LEU A 277 -4.10 -38.90 -9.36
CA LEU A 277 -4.75 -40.23 -9.42
C LEU A 277 -6.23 -40.07 -9.71
N GLU A 278 -6.90 -41.16 -10.11
CA GLU A 278 -8.34 -41.18 -10.38
C GLU A 278 -9.18 -40.83 -9.14
N ASP A 279 -8.74 -41.31 -7.98
CA ASP A 279 -9.41 -41.23 -6.70
C ASP A 279 -9.13 -39.93 -5.93
N ARG A 280 -8.45 -38.97 -6.55
CA ARG A 280 -8.06 -37.72 -5.90
C ARG A 280 -8.36 -36.53 -6.80
N ASP A 281 -8.85 -35.49 -6.18
CA ASP A 281 -9.00 -34.16 -6.74
C ASP A 281 -7.94 -33.22 -6.17
N TYR A 282 -7.68 -32.15 -6.89
CA TYR A 282 -6.78 -31.10 -6.49
C TYR A 282 -7.33 -29.75 -6.92
N THR A 283 -7.25 -28.78 -6.02
CA THR A 283 -7.50 -27.38 -6.31
C THR A 283 -6.18 -26.60 -6.19
N PHE A 284 -5.73 -26.01 -7.28
CA PHE A 284 -4.56 -25.17 -7.30
C PHE A 284 -4.97 -23.72 -7.12
N ARG A 285 -4.35 -23.06 -6.13
CA ARG A 285 -4.55 -21.65 -5.88
C ARG A 285 -3.42 -20.86 -6.51
N LEU A 286 -3.74 -20.06 -7.51
CA LEU A 286 -2.84 -19.16 -8.19
C LEU A 286 -3.00 -17.75 -7.64
N LYS A 287 -1.89 -17.09 -7.36
CA LYS A 287 -1.86 -15.67 -7.01
C LYS A 287 -1.02 -14.94 -8.03
N LEU A 288 -1.58 -13.89 -8.58
CA LEU A 288 -0.92 -13.00 -9.53
C LEU A 288 -0.97 -11.59 -8.98
N ASP A 289 0.19 -11.00 -8.77
CA ASP A 289 0.34 -9.60 -8.40
C ASP A 289 0.28 -8.75 -9.68
N ILE A 290 -0.57 -7.70 -9.67
CA ILE A 290 -0.84 -6.81 -10.80
C ILE A 290 -0.70 -5.33 -10.37
#